data_c26ec8e0da99a6ea4c3f0d9fc225ea2c
#
_entry.id   c26ec8e0da99a6ea4c3f0d9fc225ea2c
#
_cell.length_a   1.000
_cell.length_b   1.000
_cell.length_c   1.000
_cell.angle_alpha   90.00
_cell.angle_beta   90.00
_cell.angle_gamma   90.00
#
_symmetry.space_group_name_H-M   'P 1'
#
loop_
_entity.id
_entity.type
_entity.pdbx_description
1 polymer ?
#
loop_
_entity_poly.entity_id
_entity_poly.type
_entity_poly.pdbx_seq_one_letter_code
_entity_poly.pdbx_strand_id
1 'polypeptide(L)'
;MQKVLEGIRVVDFTNNVAGPCCTAMLADMGAEVIKIERPVAGDDSRGNVPRLEGKSLNFNWYNRGKKSVELSMKDPEAQEIIKAMIKDADVVVESFKPGQMKKFGLDYEAVKQINPEVIYCSVSACGQTGANAWRPGFDVIAQGMSGFMDMQGDPNGDPVKSGVTIGDYVGAFNAYGAIVTALYYKKNTGEGQFIDISLLDGLISIMTPMEGAATLDLKPTRAGRHHNTLAPYGIYRSDKGDSVIIAAFSAGQWSKLCSAIGKPELLEDDRFLSIGSRAANIKDLEAILQGWLSSFDTIEEAIAILDKAGVACCKIRSVNEVAHDPAMWDRGCLTEIELPPSYKEHRTYKCRGPWIQYSKTPVEMKRAADLGENNYEVLEKYGWSKEKIDEKEAEWSSMFRKQ
;
A
#
# COMPACT_ATOMS: atom_id res chain seq x y z
N MET A 1 -22.33 -15.92 5.95
CA MET A 1 -22.64 -14.49 6.21
C MET A 1 -22.51 -13.73 4.91
N GLN A 2 -23.42 -12.80 4.63
CA GLN A 2 -23.32 -11.95 3.43
C GLN A 2 -22.07 -11.06 3.54
N LYS A 3 -21.28 -10.99 2.47
CA LYS A 3 -20.10 -10.12 2.40
C LYS A 3 -20.52 -8.68 2.11
N VAL A 4 -19.71 -7.71 2.53
CA VAL A 4 -20.06 -6.28 2.43
C VAL A 4 -20.24 -5.84 0.98
N LEU A 5 -19.40 -6.33 0.07
CA LEU A 5 -19.44 -6.00 -1.36
C LEU A 5 -19.95 -7.16 -2.23
N GLU A 6 -20.72 -8.09 -1.64
CA GLU A 6 -21.36 -9.17 -2.40
C GLU A 6 -22.33 -8.58 -3.44
N GLY A 7 -22.20 -9.05 -4.67
CA GLY A 7 -22.96 -8.54 -5.82
C GLY A 7 -22.32 -7.36 -6.55
N ILE A 8 -21.30 -6.72 -5.99
CA ILE A 8 -20.52 -5.69 -6.68
C ILE A 8 -19.57 -6.33 -7.68
N ARG A 9 -19.60 -5.85 -8.93
CA ARG A 9 -18.71 -6.29 -10.01
C ARG A 9 -17.71 -5.21 -10.38
N VAL A 10 -16.43 -5.58 -10.41
CA VAL A 10 -15.30 -4.71 -10.73
C VAL A 10 -14.58 -5.22 -11.97
N VAL A 11 -14.42 -4.38 -12.99
CA VAL A 11 -13.52 -4.63 -14.13
C VAL A 11 -12.19 -3.92 -13.84
N ASP A 12 -11.14 -4.72 -13.74
CA ASP A 12 -9.81 -4.31 -13.26
C ASP A 12 -8.80 -4.33 -14.41
N PHE A 13 -8.38 -3.16 -14.88
CA PHE A 13 -7.31 -2.96 -15.87
C PHE A 13 -5.99 -2.55 -15.22
N THR A 14 -5.88 -2.63 -13.91
CA THR A 14 -4.71 -2.14 -13.19
C THR A 14 -3.48 -3.02 -13.38
N ASN A 15 -2.29 -2.44 -13.15
CA ASN A 15 -1.02 -3.10 -13.29
C ASN A 15 -0.09 -2.74 -12.12
N ASN A 16 0.87 -3.57 -11.78
CA ASN A 16 1.89 -3.42 -10.74
C ASN A 16 1.35 -3.48 -9.30
N VAL A 17 1.22 -2.33 -8.58
CA VAL A 17 1.00 -2.33 -7.12
C VAL A 17 -0.26 -1.57 -6.71
N ALA A 18 -0.33 -0.26 -6.90
CA ALA A 18 -1.36 0.59 -6.30
C ALA A 18 -2.79 0.16 -6.67
N GLY A 19 -3.10 0.12 -7.97
CA GLY A 19 -4.40 -0.33 -8.46
C GLY A 19 -4.72 -1.77 -8.08
N PRO A 20 -3.80 -2.74 -8.35
CA PRO A 20 -4.03 -4.13 -7.98
C PRO A 20 -4.27 -4.34 -6.48
N CYS A 21 -3.56 -3.64 -5.59
CA CYS A 21 -3.82 -3.69 -4.15
C CYS A 21 -5.22 -3.18 -3.79
N CYS A 22 -5.65 -2.08 -4.40
CA CYS A 22 -7.00 -1.55 -4.22
C CYS A 22 -8.07 -2.58 -4.60
N THR A 23 -7.98 -3.14 -5.80
CA THR A 23 -8.98 -4.11 -6.31
C THR A 23 -8.92 -5.46 -5.58
N ALA A 24 -7.74 -5.87 -5.05
CA ALA A 24 -7.65 -7.03 -4.15
C ALA A 24 -8.39 -6.79 -2.83
N MET A 25 -8.36 -5.58 -2.27
CA MET A 25 -9.14 -5.25 -1.07
C MET A 25 -10.65 -5.28 -1.35
N LEU A 26 -11.09 -4.87 -2.54
CA LEU A 26 -12.50 -5.01 -2.95
C LEU A 26 -12.89 -6.50 -3.05
N ALA A 27 -12.00 -7.35 -3.60
CA ALA A 27 -12.20 -8.81 -3.66
C ALA A 27 -12.27 -9.44 -2.26
N ASP A 28 -11.39 -9.04 -1.34
CA ASP A 28 -11.39 -9.49 0.06
C ASP A 28 -12.73 -9.20 0.75
N MET A 29 -13.40 -8.10 0.39
CA MET A 29 -14.70 -7.71 0.91
C MET A 29 -15.88 -8.34 0.18
N GLY A 30 -15.63 -9.17 -0.83
CA GLY A 30 -16.63 -9.97 -1.52
C GLY A 30 -17.05 -9.49 -2.89
N ALA A 31 -16.44 -8.43 -3.44
CA ALA A 31 -16.67 -8.03 -4.81
C ALA A 31 -16.17 -9.09 -5.81
N GLU A 32 -16.89 -9.28 -6.92
CA GLU A 32 -16.40 -10.03 -8.06
C GLU A 32 -15.43 -9.13 -8.86
N VAL A 33 -14.13 -9.40 -8.78
CA VAL A 33 -13.11 -8.63 -9.50
C VAL A 33 -12.61 -9.43 -10.69
N ILE A 34 -12.87 -8.92 -11.90
CA ILE A 34 -12.39 -9.50 -13.17
C ILE A 34 -11.21 -8.67 -13.64
N LYS A 35 -10.01 -9.23 -13.51
CA LYS A 35 -8.78 -8.61 -13.96
C LYS A 35 -8.53 -8.93 -15.42
N ILE A 36 -8.47 -7.87 -16.24
CA ILE A 36 -8.11 -7.97 -17.66
C ILE A 36 -6.60 -7.88 -17.77
N GLU A 37 -5.99 -8.94 -18.27
CA GLU A 37 -4.55 -9.06 -18.42
C GLU A 37 -4.12 -9.14 -19.89
N ARG A 38 -2.94 -8.64 -20.18
CA ARG A 38 -2.34 -8.77 -21.52
C ARG A 38 -2.09 -10.25 -21.82
N PRO A 39 -2.45 -10.72 -23.00
CA PRO A 39 -2.14 -12.09 -23.40
C PRO A 39 -0.65 -12.41 -23.22
N VAL A 40 -0.35 -13.63 -22.78
CA VAL A 40 0.98 -14.22 -22.57
C VAL A 40 1.81 -13.57 -21.46
N ALA A 41 1.82 -12.25 -21.37
CA ALA A 41 2.67 -11.52 -20.41
C ALA A 41 1.96 -11.24 -19.07
N GLY A 42 0.65 -11.01 -19.09
CA GLY A 42 -0.14 -10.64 -17.92
C GLY A 42 0.25 -9.27 -17.33
N ASP A 43 0.02 -9.15 -16.05
CA ASP A 43 0.46 -8.04 -15.21
C ASP A 43 1.98 -8.08 -15.02
N ASP A 44 2.66 -6.92 -15.10
CA ASP A 44 4.10 -6.83 -14.95
C ASP A 44 4.59 -7.38 -13.59
N SER A 45 3.76 -7.31 -12.55
CA SER A 45 4.08 -7.85 -11.24
C SER A 45 4.21 -9.39 -11.20
N ARG A 46 3.74 -10.13 -12.24
CA ARG A 46 4.01 -11.57 -12.38
C ARG A 46 5.50 -11.88 -12.47
N GLY A 47 6.29 -10.91 -12.95
CA GLY A 47 7.75 -10.98 -13.04
C GLY A 47 8.53 -10.56 -11.78
N ASN A 48 7.87 -10.00 -10.77
CA ASN A 48 8.52 -9.41 -9.60
C ASN A 48 9.13 -10.46 -8.64
N VAL A 49 10.12 -10.01 -7.87
CA VAL A 49 10.70 -10.77 -6.76
C VAL A 49 10.01 -10.38 -5.44
N PRO A 50 9.98 -11.25 -4.41
CA PRO A 50 10.56 -12.61 -4.38
C PRO A 50 9.73 -13.63 -5.18
N ARG A 51 10.41 -14.70 -5.61
CA ARG A 51 9.78 -15.76 -6.40
C ARG A 51 9.84 -17.11 -5.70
N LEU A 52 8.76 -17.87 -5.83
CA LEU A 52 8.66 -19.27 -5.44
C LEU A 52 8.31 -20.07 -6.69
N GLU A 53 9.02 -21.14 -6.97
CA GLU A 53 8.88 -21.92 -8.23
C GLU A 53 8.88 -21.02 -9.49
N GLY A 54 9.76 -19.99 -9.48
CA GLY A 54 9.91 -19.04 -10.61
C GLY A 54 8.81 -17.97 -10.71
N LYS A 55 7.77 -18.01 -9.87
CA LYS A 55 6.60 -17.12 -9.92
C LYS A 55 6.58 -16.13 -8.74
N SER A 56 6.05 -14.95 -8.98
CA SER A 56 6.05 -13.83 -8.03
C SER A 56 5.09 -14.06 -6.85
N LEU A 57 5.60 -14.03 -5.62
CA LEU A 57 4.79 -14.00 -4.41
C LEU A 57 4.08 -12.63 -4.24
N ASN A 58 4.70 -11.55 -4.72
CA ASN A 58 4.08 -10.23 -4.69
C ASN A 58 2.86 -10.16 -5.59
N PHE A 59 2.92 -10.73 -6.80
CA PHE A 59 1.75 -10.82 -7.67
C PHE A 59 0.59 -11.52 -6.96
N ASN A 60 0.86 -12.67 -6.34
CA ASN A 60 -0.17 -13.45 -5.63
C ASN A 60 -0.84 -12.61 -4.53
N TRP A 61 -0.08 -11.78 -3.83
CA TRP A 61 -0.65 -10.93 -2.79
C TRP A 61 -1.42 -9.74 -3.35
N TYR A 62 -0.91 -9.09 -4.43
CA TYR A 62 -1.56 -7.93 -5.05
C TYR A 62 -2.83 -8.30 -5.83
N ASN A 63 -2.94 -9.55 -6.27
CA ASN A 63 -4.04 -9.99 -7.13
C ASN A 63 -4.88 -11.12 -6.51
N ARG A 64 -4.78 -11.28 -5.19
CA ARG A 64 -5.56 -12.28 -4.46
C ARG A 64 -7.07 -12.05 -4.63
N GLY A 65 -7.82 -13.17 -4.73
CA GLY A 65 -9.27 -13.15 -4.81
C GLY A 65 -9.86 -12.72 -6.16
N LYS A 66 -9.03 -12.37 -7.15
CA LYS A 66 -9.48 -11.94 -8.48
C LYS A 66 -9.59 -13.10 -9.45
N LYS A 67 -10.46 -12.95 -10.44
CA LYS A 67 -10.49 -13.75 -11.67
C LYS A 67 -9.52 -13.14 -12.68
N SER A 68 -8.70 -13.97 -13.33
CA SER A 68 -7.78 -13.55 -14.39
C SER A 68 -8.33 -13.90 -15.75
N VAL A 69 -8.40 -12.90 -16.64
CA VAL A 69 -8.88 -13.06 -18.03
C VAL A 69 -7.87 -12.41 -18.98
N GLU A 70 -7.39 -13.18 -19.94
CA GLU A 70 -6.51 -12.69 -20.98
C GLU A 70 -7.33 -12.06 -22.12
N LEU A 71 -7.18 -10.75 -22.33
CA LEU A 71 -7.79 -10.01 -23.42
C LEU A 71 -6.85 -8.93 -23.96
N SER A 72 -6.68 -8.89 -25.27
CA SER A 72 -5.93 -7.83 -25.94
C SER A 72 -6.80 -6.60 -26.17
N MET A 73 -6.56 -5.52 -25.44
CA MET A 73 -7.24 -4.23 -25.68
C MET A 73 -7.01 -3.64 -27.09
N LYS A 74 -6.10 -4.23 -27.88
CA LYS A 74 -5.87 -3.84 -29.28
C LYS A 74 -6.72 -4.63 -30.27
N ASP A 75 -7.30 -5.75 -29.84
CA ASP A 75 -8.15 -6.61 -30.65
C ASP A 75 -9.59 -6.10 -30.62
N PRO A 76 -10.20 -5.76 -31.79
CA PRO A 76 -11.57 -5.24 -31.85
C PRO A 76 -12.63 -6.18 -31.25
N GLU A 77 -12.48 -7.50 -31.43
CA GLU A 77 -13.42 -8.47 -30.89
C GLU A 77 -13.30 -8.55 -29.37
N ALA A 78 -12.08 -8.51 -28.83
CA ALA A 78 -11.86 -8.43 -27.40
C ALA A 78 -12.38 -7.12 -26.79
N GLN A 79 -12.31 -6.00 -27.52
CA GLN A 79 -12.90 -4.73 -27.08
C GLN A 79 -14.44 -4.82 -26.94
N GLU A 80 -15.13 -5.54 -27.81
CA GLU A 80 -16.58 -5.73 -27.66
C GLU A 80 -16.92 -6.54 -26.39
N ILE A 81 -16.15 -7.58 -26.09
CA ILE A 81 -16.30 -8.32 -24.82
C ILE A 81 -16.05 -7.42 -23.62
N ILE A 82 -14.97 -6.62 -23.65
CA ILE A 82 -14.65 -5.67 -22.58
C ILE A 82 -15.80 -4.66 -22.37
N LYS A 83 -16.37 -4.12 -23.45
CA LYS A 83 -17.52 -3.21 -23.37
C LYS A 83 -18.76 -3.89 -22.78
N ALA A 84 -19.01 -5.15 -23.14
CA ALA A 84 -20.09 -5.93 -22.55
C ALA A 84 -19.89 -6.16 -21.05
N MET A 85 -18.64 -6.45 -20.60
CA MET A 85 -18.31 -6.54 -19.17
C MET A 85 -18.53 -5.21 -18.44
N ILE A 86 -18.13 -4.08 -19.06
CA ILE A 86 -18.29 -2.73 -18.49
C ILE A 86 -19.77 -2.36 -18.33
N LYS A 87 -20.63 -2.80 -19.26
CA LYS A 87 -22.07 -2.56 -19.17
C LYS A 87 -22.67 -3.13 -17.89
N ASP A 88 -22.14 -4.26 -17.42
CA ASP A 88 -22.61 -4.95 -16.22
C ASP A 88 -21.79 -4.61 -14.97
N ALA A 89 -20.79 -3.75 -15.09
CA ALA A 89 -19.88 -3.43 -13.98
C ALA A 89 -20.44 -2.31 -13.08
N ASP A 90 -20.20 -2.41 -11.78
CA ASP A 90 -20.38 -1.30 -10.86
C ASP A 90 -19.19 -0.36 -10.84
N VAL A 91 -18.00 -0.93 -11.00
CA VAL A 91 -16.73 -0.22 -10.89
C VAL A 91 -15.79 -0.63 -12.02
N VAL A 92 -15.14 0.34 -12.63
CA VAL A 92 -13.98 0.16 -13.52
C VAL A 92 -12.77 0.80 -12.87
N VAL A 93 -11.66 0.07 -12.79
CA VAL A 93 -10.40 0.58 -12.22
C VAL A 93 -9.27 0.40 -13.23
N GLU A 94 -8.50 1.46 -13.47
CA GLU A 94 -7.33 1.43 -14.34
C GLU A 94 -6.12 2.14 -13.70
N SER A 95 -4.90 1.82 -14.16
CA SER A 95 -3.67 2.46 -13.68
C SER A 95 -2.70 2.82 -14.81
N PHE A 96 -3.23 3.29 -15.92
CA PHE A 96 -2.44 3.73 -17.07
C PHE A 96 -2.11 5.22 -17.01
N LYS A 97 -1.19 5.64 -17.88
CA LYS A 97 -0.90 7.05 -18.08
C LYS A 97 -2.13 7.77 -18.65
N PRO A 98 -2.35 9.04 -18.30
CA PRO A 98 -3.41 9.85 -18.87
C PRO A 98 -3.49 9.74 -20.41
N GLY A 99 -4.71 9.57 -20.91
CA GLY A 99 -4.99 9.43 -22.34
C GLY A 99 -4.72 8.04 -22.92
N GLN A 100 -4.16 7.07 -22.17
CA GLN A 100 -3.94 5.73 -22.70
C GLN A 100 -5.27 4.97 -22.88
N MET A 101 -6.16 4.99 -21.90
CA MET A 101 -7.49 4.37 -22.00
C MET A 101 -8.33 4.99 -23.12
N LYS A 102 -8.17 6.29 -23.37
CA LYS A 102 -8.83 6.97 -24.50
C LYS A 102 -8.45 6.39 -25.86
N LYS A 103 -7.19 5.94 -26.04
CA LYS A 103 -6.77 5.30 -27.31
C LYS A 103 -7.47 3.98 -27.57
N PHE A 104 -7.99 3.34 -26.53
CA PHE A 104 -8.77 2.11 -26.63
C PHE A 104 -10.28 2.36 -26.61
N GLY A 105 -10.73 3.62 -26.51
CA GLY A 105 -12.15 3.95 -26.34
C GLY A 105 -12.74 3.46 -25.03
N LEU A 106 -11.90 3.39 -23.96
CA LEU A 106 -12.23 2.87 -22.64
C LEU A 106 -11.94 3.90 -21.53
N ASP A 107 -11.80 5.19 -21.87
CA ASP A 107 -11.75 6.28 -20.89
C ASP A 107 -13.14 6.55 -20.27
N TYR A 108 -13.17 7.33 -19.20
CA TYR A 108 -14.42 7.59 -18.47
C TYR A 108 -15.55 8.08 -19.36
N GLU A 109 -15.29 9.01 -20.28
CA GLU A 109 -16.32 9.57 -21.17
C GLU A 109 -16.92 8.52 -22.12
N ALA A 110 -16.09 7.62 -22.65
CA ALA A 110 -16.55 6.51 -23.49
C ALA A 110 -17.30 5.45 -22.65
N VAL A 111 -16.76 5.10 -21.47
CA VAL A 111 -17.36 4.11 -20.58
C VAL A 111 -18.69 4.59 -20.03
N LYS A 112 -18.84 5.87 -19.72
CA LYS A 112 -20.09 6.48 -19.27
C LYS A 112 -21.22 6.39 -20.29
N GLN A 113 -20.89 6.38 -21.60
CA GLN A 113 -21.91 6.17 -22.65
C GLN A 113 -22.42 4.73 -22.67
N ILE A 114 -21.59 3.76 -22.22
CA ILE A 114 -21.95 2.34 -22.15
C ILE A 114 -22.73 2.05 -20.86
N ASN A 115 -22.25 2.63 -19.75
CA ASN A 115 -22.79 2.44 -18.40
C ASN A 115 -22.82 3.80 -17.66
N PRO A 116 -23.93 4.55 -17.71
CA PRO A 116 -24.03 5.86 -17.07
C PRO A 116 -23.86 5.87 -15.55
N GLU A 117 -24.09 4.72 -14.90
CA GLU A 117 -23.99 4.59 -13.44
C GLU A 117 -22.64 4.07 -12.97
N VAL A 118 -21.66 3.93 -13.87
CA VAL A 118 -20.36 3.37 -13.53
C VAL A 118 -19.55 4.27 -12.59
N ILE A 119 -18.89 3.67 -11.64
CA ILE A 119 -17.83 4.30 -10.88
C ILE A 119 -16.52 3.99 -11.62
N TYR A 120 -15.83 5.03 -12.10
CA TYR A 120 -14.60 4.88 -12.85
C TYR A 120 -13.43 5.45 -12.05
N CYS A 121 -12.46 4.62 -11.65
CA CYS A 121 -11.32 5.02 -10.84
C CYS A 121 -10.02 4.90 -11.64
N SER A 122 -9.36 6.04 -11.86
CA SER A 122 -8.01 6.10 -12.44
C SER A 122 -6.98 6.28 -11.34
N VAL A 123 -5.96 5.41 -11.31
CA VAL A 123 -4.83 5.50 -10.35
C VAL A 123 -3.57 5.81 -11.13
N SER A 124 -2.93 6.95 -10.88
CA SER A 124 -1.72 7.34 -11.60
C SER A 124 -0.71 8.06 -10.70
N ALA A 125 0.52 8.20 -11.15
CA ALA A 125 1.57 8.82 -10.35
C ALA A 125 1.28 10.28 -10.00
N CYS A 126 0.72 11.07 -10.94
CA CYS A 126 0.53 12.51 -10.80
C CYS A 126 -0.91 12.99 -11.09
N GLY A 127 -1.90 12.08 -11.08
CA GLY A 127 -3.28 12.39 -11.40
C GLY A 127 -3.55 12.47 -12.91
N GLN A 128 -4.83 12.61 -13.27
CA GLN A 128 -5.31 12.70 -14.65
C GLN A 128 -5.34 14.14 -15.16
N THR A 129 -5.21 15.12 -14.25
CA THR A 129 -5.33 16.55 -14.55
C THR A 129 -4.13 17.34 -13.97
N GLY A 130 -4.03 18.62 -14.34
CA GLY A 130 -2.97 19.51 -13.85
C GLY A 130 -1.66 19.44 -14.64
N ALA A 131 -0.73 20.32 -14.30
CA ALA A 131 0.51 20.52 -15.04
C ALA A 131 1.45 19.32 -15.10
N ASN A 132 1.33 18.39 -14.14
CA ASN A 132 2.19 17.22 -14.04
C ASN A 132 1.54 15.92 -14.56
N ALA A 133 0.27 15.92 -14.97
CA ALA A 133 -0.47 14.73 -15.38
C ALA A 133 0.20 13.94 -16.53
N TRP A 134 0.89 14.63 -17.44
CA TRP A 134 1.60 14.03 -18.57
C TRP A 134 2.86 13.24 -18.17
N ARG A 135 3.37 13.44 -16.95
CA ARG A 135 4.65 12.84 -16.53
C ARG A 135 4.49 11.32 -16.36
N PRO A 136 5.42 10.54 -16.94
CA PRO A 136 5.53 9.14 -16.59
C PRO A 136 6.02 9.04 -15.15
N GLY A 137 5.43 8.13 -14.36
CA GLY A 137 5.83 7.99 -12.96
C GLY A 137 5.47 6.64 -12.38
N PHE A 138 6.20 6.33 -11.34
CA PHE A 138 5.99 5.24 -10.41
C PHE A 138 6.08 5.82 -9.00
N ASP A 139 5.91 4.99 -7.99
CA ASP A 139 6.06 5.34 -6.58
C ASP A 139 7.26 6.25 -6.28
N VAL A 140 8.44 5.89 -6.77
CA VAL A 140 9.68 6.64 -6.51
C VAL A 140 9.65 8.07 -7.06
N ILE A 141 8.95 8.31 -8.17
CA ILE A 141 8.78 9.65 -8.74
C ILE A 141 7.83 10.48 -7.85
N ALA A 142 6.73 9.88 -7.40
CA ALA A 142 5.81 10.53 -6.47
C ALA A 142 6.49 10.87 -5.14
N GLN A 143 7.32 9.97 -4.58
CA GLN A 143 8.13 10.23 -3.39
C GLN A 143 9.07 11.44 -3.58
N GLY A 144 9.76 11.52 -4.73
CA GLY A 144 10.67 12.62 -5.04
C GLY A 144 9.95 13.97 -5.22
N MET A 145 8.80 13.96 -5.90
CA MET A 145 8.03 15.16 -6.22
C MET A 145 7.24 15.73 -5.03
N SER A 146 6.85 14.89 -4.07
CA SER A 146 6.03 15.29 -2.91
C SER A 146 6.82 15.97 -1.79
N GLY A 147 8.16 15.95 -1.84
CA GLY A 147 9.01 16.33 -0.70
C GLY A 147 9.20 15.20 0.32
N PHE A 148 8.55 14.05 0.13
CA PHE A 148 8.63 12.91 1.06
C PHE A 148 10.09 12.43 1.24
N MET A 149 10.84 12.29 0.14
CA MET A 149 12.25 11.90 0.22
C MET A 149 13.13 12.90 0.95
N ASP A 150 12.84 14.19 0.80
CA ASP A 150 13.61 15.24 1.49
C ASP A 150 13.45 15.20 3.01
N MET A 151 12.35 14.63 3.50
CA MET A 151 12.11 14.41 4.93
C MET A 151 12.75 13.14 5.49
N GLN A 152 13.30 12.27 4.64
CA GLN A 152 13.87 10.97 5.03
C GLN A 152 15.40 11.03 5.14
N GLY A 153 15.96 10.34 6.14
CA GLY A 153 17.41 10.17 6.29
C GLY A 153 18.06 11.08 7.31
N ASP A 154 19.40 11.07 7.30
CA ASP A 154 20.21 11.90 8.20
C ASP A 154 20.07 13.39 7.85
N PRO A 155 19.96 14.30 8.86
CA PRO A 155 19.88 15.74 8.62
C PRO A 155 21.01 16.30 7.74
N ASN A 156 22.22 15.74 7.85
CA ASN A 156 23.41 16.16 7.11
C ASN A 156 23.75 15.26 5.91
N GLY A 157 22.92 14.23 5.66
CA GLY A 157 23.11 13.31 4.55
C GLY A 157 22.27 13.67 3.32
N ASP A 158 22.31 12.82 2.30
CA ASP A 158 21.45 12.92 1.12
C ASP A 158 20.00 12.52 1.41
N PRO A 159 19.02 13.03 0.66
CA PRO A 159 17.66 12.50 0.67
C PRO A 159 17.64 11.02 0.33
N VAL A 160 16.81 10.25 1.02
CA VAL A 160 16.68 8.81 0.77
C VAL A 160 15.24 8.42 0.48
N LYS A 161 15.06 7.46 -0.43
CA LYS A 161 13.74 6.88 -0.70
C LYS A 161 13.31 5.96 0.45
N SER A 162 12.01 5.80 0.61
CA SER A 162 11.46 4.73 1.48
C SER A 162 11.93 3.35 1.01
N GLY A 163 12.17 2.45 1.94
CA GLY A 163 12.47 1.04 1.67
C GLY A 163 11.29 0.26 1.07
N VAL A 164 10.07 0.81 1.16
CA VAL A 164 8.83 0.26 0.61
C VAL A 164 8.19 1.24 -0.36
N THR A 165 7.29 0.77 -1.23
CA THR A 165 6.54 1.61 -2.19
C THR A 165 5.39 2.33 -1.49
N ILE A 166 5.72 3.27 -0.62
CA ILE A 166 4.75 3.94 0.27
C ILE A 166 3.68 4.72 -0.51
N GLY A 167 4.05 5.37 -1.61
CA GLY A 167 3.10 6.10 -2.46
C GLY A 167 2.08 5.17 -3.10
N ASP A 168 2.51 3.98 -3.57
CA ASP A 168 1.60 2.96 -4.11
C ASP A 168 0.58 2.50 -3.06
N TYR A 169 1.02 2.25 -1.82
CA TYR A 169 0.10 1.83 -0.76
C TYR A 169 -0.85 2.93 -0.33
N VAL A 170 -0.38 4.18 -0.19
CA VAL A 170 -1.25 5.33 0.08
C VAL A 170 -2.27 5.50 -1.05
N GLY A 171 -1.84 5.41 -2.31
CA GLY A 171 -2.72 5.43 -3.47
C GLY A 171 -3.76 4.30 -3.45
N ALA A 172 -3.35 3.07 -3.10
CA ALA A 172 -4.25 1.93 -3.00
C ALA A 172 -5.32 2.11 -1.92
N PHE A 173 -4.94 2.60 -0.73
CA PHE A 173 -5.89 2.88 0.36
C PHE A 173 -6.86 4.01 0.00
N ASN A 174 -6.36 5.08 -0.63
CA ASN A 174 -7.18 6.18 -1.09
C ASN A 174 -8.18 5.72 -2.16
N ALA A 175 -7.72 4.93 -3.15
CA ALA A 175 -8.57 4.37 -4.19
C ALA A 175 -9.67 3.46 -3.61
N TYR A 176 -9.31 2.55 -2.69
CA TYR A 176 -10.27 1.70 -2.00
C TYR A 176 -11.31 2.52 -1.24
N GLY A 177 -10.88 3.49 -0.41
CA GLY A 177 -11.79 4.36 0.34
C GLY A 177 -12.69 5.19 -0.55
N ALA A 178 -12.16 5.75 -1.64
CA ALA A 178 -12.92 6.53 -2.61
C ALA A 178 -13.96 5.68 -3.35
N ILE A 179 -13.60 4.47 -3.80
CA ILE A 179 -14.53 3.54 -4.48
C ILE A 179 -15.67 3.14 -3.53
N VAL A 180 -15.38 2.75 -2.28
CA VAL A 180 -16.41 2.38 -1.31
C VAL A 180 -17.32 3.56 -0.99
N THR A 181 -16.77 4.76 -0.88
CA THR A 181 -17.54 6.01 -0.70
C THR A 181 -18.45 6.27 -1.92
N ALA A 182 -17.93 6.09 -3.12
CA ALA A 182 -18.70 6.26 -4.37
C ALA A 182 -19.79 5.19 -4.52
N LEU A 183 -19.55 3.94 -4.10
CA LEU A 183 -20.57 2.89 -4.06
C LEU A 183 -21.71 3.26 -3.08
N TYR A 184 -21.37 3.84 -1.94
CA TYR A 184 -22.40 4.34 -1.01
C TYR A 184 -23.19 5.50 -1.60
N TYR A 185 -22.53 6.43 -2.30
CA TYR A 185 -23.21 7.52 -3.02
C TYR A 185 -24.13 6.96 -4.12
N LYS A 186 -23.63 6.05 -4.96
CA LYS A 186 -24.40 5.39 -6.02
C LYS A 186 -25.62 4.66 -5.46
N LYS A 187 -25.46 3.96 -4.33
CA LYS A 187 -26.58 3.27 -3.66
C LYS A 187 -27.74 4.23 -3.28
N ASN A 188 -27.40 5.47 -2.92
CA ASN A 188 -28.41 6.45 -2.46
C ASN A 188 -28.97 7.31 -3.60
N THR A 189 -28.26 7.48 -4.69
CA THR A 189 -28.61 8.41 -5.78
C THR A 189 -28.88 7.74 -7.12
N GLY A 190 -28.34 6.54 -7.34
CA GLY A 190 -28.27 5.89 -8.66
C GLY A 190 -27.16 6.41 -9.55
N GLU A 191 -26.32 7.34 -9.09
CA GLU A 191 -25.31 8.00 -9.93
C GLU A 191 -23.91 7.45 -9.69
N GLY A 192 -23.19 7.13 -10.77
CA GLY A 192 -21.76 6.86 -10.76
C GLY A 192 -20.93 8.14 -10.85
N GLN A 193 -19.61 8.01 -10.77
CA GLN A 193 -18.70 9.15 -10.88
C GLN A 193 -17.30 8.74 -11.31
N PHE A 194 -16.52 9.75 -11.77
CA PHE A 194 -15.09 9.62 -12.00
C PHE A 194 -14.32 9.89 -10.69
N ILE A 195 -13.29 9.07 -10.46
CA ILE A 195 -12.37 9.18 -9.31
C ILE A 195 -10.95 9.27 -9.88
N ASP A 196 -10.24 10.34 -9.58
CA ASP A 196 -8.83 10.55 -9.93
C ASP A 196 -7.96 10.36 -8.69
N ILE A 197 -7.13 9.34 -8.68
CA ILE A 197 -6.19 9.04 -7.59
C ILE A 197 -4.76 9.29 -8.08
N SER A 198 -4.10 10.23 -7.41
CA SER A 198 -2.70 10.58 -7.61
C SER A 198 -1.85 10.07 -6.45
N LEU A 199 -0.78 9.31 -6.75
CA LEU A 199 0.19 8.91 -5.73
C LEU A 199 0.88 10.12 -5.13
N LEU A 200 1.15 11.13 -5.96
CA LEU A 200 1.74 12.40 -5.54
C LEU A 200 0.86 13.13 -4.52
N ASP A 201 -0.44 13.28 -4.81
CA ASP A 201 -1.38 13.96 -3.91
C ASP A 201 -1.55 13.19 -2.60
N GLY A 202 -1.58 11.86 -2.70
CA GLY A 202 -1.62 10.98 -1.53
C GLY A 202 -0.42 11.18 -0.61
N LEU A 203 0.79 11.27 -1.17
CA LEU A 203 1.99 11.53 -0.37
C LEU A 203 2.00 12.95 0.21
N ILE A 204 1.57 13.96 -0.55
CA ILE A 204 1.44 15.33 -0.04
C ILE A 204 0.47 15.38 1.14
N SER A 205 -0.64 14.66 1.08
CA SER A 205 -1.66 14.66 2.13
C SER A 205 -1.20 14.10 3.48
N ILE A 206 -0.12 13.33 3.51
CA ILE A 206 0.48 12.81 4.76
C ILE A 206 1.70 13.63 5.23
N MET A 207 2.05 14.70 4.52
CA MET A 207 3.21 15.55 4.82
C MET A 207 2.83 16.66 5.82
N THR A 208 2.83 16.33 7.10
CA THR A 208 2.49 17.27 8.20
C THR A 208 3.30 18.59 8.24
N PRO A 209 4.53 18.68 7.70
CA PRO A 209 5.25 19.97 7.63
C PRO A 209 4.75 20.92 6.54
N MET A 210 3.83 20.49 5.67
CA MET A 210 3.41 21.23 4.47
C MET A 210 2.76 22.56 4.80
N GLU A 211 1.88 22.60 5.82
CA GLU A 211 1.19 23.85 6.23
C GLU A 211 2.19 24.91 6.73
N GLY A 212 3.18 24.46 7.50
CA GLY A 212 4.25 25.36 7.98
C GLY A 212 5.11 25.91 6.84
N ALA A 213 5.46 25.06 5.88
CA ALA A 213 6.23 25.47 4.71
C ALA A 213 5.42 26.42 3.81
N ALA A 214 4.16 26.06 3.50
CA ALA A 214 3.33 26.83 2.56
C ALA A 214 2.83 28.17 3.14
N THR A 215 2.56 28.22 4.45
CA THR A 215 1.94 29.40 5.08
C THR A 215 2.96 30.33 5.74
N LEU A 216 4.00 29.76 6.34
CA LEU A 216 4.97 30.51 7.16
C LEU A 216 6.37 30.53 6.56
N ASP A 217 6.54 30.00 5.35
CA ASP A 217 7.85 29.83 4.67
C ASP A 217 8.90 29.12 5.55
N LEU A 218 8.43 28.21 6.42
CA LEU A 218 9.33 27.37 7.21
C LEU A 218 10.09 26.42 6.29
N LYS A 219 11.32 26.12 6.68
CA LYS A 219 12.18 25.16 5.95
C LYS A 219 12.33 23.90 6.80
N PRO A 220 11.40 22.94 6.67
CA PRO A 220 11.50 21.66 7.38
C PRO A 220 12.82 20.97 7.07
N THR A 221 13.42 20.36 8.07
CA THR A 221 14.66 19.59 7.93
C THR A 221 14.40 18.12 8.22
N ARG A 222 15.23 17.25 7.64
CA ARG A 222 15.18 15.81 7.97
C ARG A 222 15.35 15.61 9.47
N ALA A 223 14.51 14.74 10.01
CA ALA A 223 14.48 14.46 11.45
C ALA A 223 15.61 13.51 11.90
N GLY A 224 16.18 12.73 10.99
CA GLY A 224 17.17 11.71 11.33
C GLY A 224 16.60 10.66 12.28
N ARG A 225 17.27 10.51 13.44
CA ARG A 225 16.86 9.54 14.47
C ARG A 225 15.83 10.09 15.46
N HIS A 226 15.67 11.40 15.53
CA HIS A 226 14.82 12.08 16.51
C HIS A 226 13.78 12.96 15.85
N HIS A 227 12.66 13.17 16.54
CA HIS A 227 11.67 14.16 16.08
C HIS A 227 12.20 15.58 16.29
N ASN A 228 11.98 16.48 15.31
CA ASN A 228 12.55 17.83 15.33
C ASN A 228 12.07 18.71 16.49
N THR A 229 10.87 18.49 17.03
CA THR A 229 10.24 19.34 18.03
C THR A 229 9.77 18.60 19.28
N LEU A 230 9.81 17.26 19.29
CA LEU A 230 9.39 16.43 20.41
C LEU A 230 10.57 15.63 20.95
N ALA A 231 10.82 15.69 22.25
CA ALA A 231 11.84 14.87 22.90
C ALA A 231 11.45 14.47 24.35
N PRO A 232 11.78 13.22 24.77
CA PRO A 232 12.30 12.12 23.95
C PRO A 232 11.23 11.57 22.98
N TYR A 233 11.57 11.52 21.71
CA TYR A 233 10.76 10.87 20.67
C TYR A 233 11.70 10.49 19.51
N GLY A 234 12.23 9.27 19.54
CA GLY A 234 13.22 8.85 18.55
C GLY A 234 13.97 7.59 18.91
N ILE A 235 15.08 7.37 18.19
CA ILE A 235 15.95 6.19 18.30
C ILE A 235 17.13 6.53 19.19
N TYR A 236 17.31 5.75 20.24
CA TYR A 236 18.46 5.81 21.15
C TYR A 236 19.27 4.53 21.03
N ARG A 237 20.58 4.62 21.22
CA ARG A 237 21.50 3.50 21.02
C ARG A 237 22.30 3.20 22.28
N SER A 238 22.63 1.94 22.51
CA SER A 238 23.67 1.52 23.43
C SER A 238 25.04 1.55 22.73
N ASP A 239 26.13 1.55 23.50
CA ASP A 239 27.49 1.42 22.96
C ASP A 239 27.73 0.02 22.34
N LYS A 240 26.90 -0.95 22.66
CA LYS A 240 26.90 -2.30 22.07
C LYS A 240 26.27 -2.37 20.69
N GLY A 241 25.72 -1.26 20.19
CA GLY A 241 25.11 -1.14 18.87
C GLY A 241 23.60 -1.43 18.80
N ASP A 242 22.98 -1.82 19.91
CA ASP A 242 21.54 -2.02 19.99
C ASP A 242 20.79 -0.68 19.90
N SER A 243 19.57 -0.73 19.39
CA SER A 243 18.73 0.45 19.21
C SER A 243 17.32 0.25 19.78
N VAL A 244 16.85 1.23 20.52
CA VAL A 244 15.51 1.29 21.10
C VAL A 244 14.82 2.58 20.69
N ILE A 245 13.52 2.52 20.40
CA ILE A 245 12.68 3.70 20.26
C ILE A 245 12.11 4.04 21.64
N ILE A 246 12.21 5.31 22.03
CA ILE A 246 11.58 5.84 23.26
C ILE A 246 10.72 7.02 22.86
N ALA A 247 9.44 7.01 23.27
CA ALA A 247 8.46 8.06 23.01
C ALA A 247 7.85 8.55 24.33
N ALA A 248 8.59 9.42 25.04
CA ALA A 248 8.23 9.92 26.37
C ALA A 248 8.20 11.46 26.44
N PHE A 249 7.63 12.11 25.41
CA PHE A 249 7.68 13.56 25.25
C PHE A 249 6.70 14.34 26.15
N SER A 250 5.54 13.76 26.51
CA SER A 250 4.60 14.43 27.43
C SER A 250 5.14 14.53 28.85
N ALA A 251 4.67 15.48 29.66
CA ALA A 251 5.14 15.67 31.04
C ALA A 251 5.03 14.40 31.88
N GLY A 252 3.89 13.68 31.78
CA GLY A 252 3.67 12.45 32.52
C GLY A 252 4.60 11.31 32.07
N GLN A 253 4.83 11.17 30.76
CA GLN A 253 5.76 10.17 30.22
C GLN A 253 7.21 10.51 30.54
N TRP A 254 7.59 11.79 30.49
CA TRP A 254 8.91 12.26 30.87
C TRP A 254 9.23 11.94 32.34
N SER A 255 8.29 12.25 33.25
CA SER A 255 8.46 11.92 34.68
C SER A 255 8.63 10.41 34.91
N LYS A 256 7.86 9.56 34.24
CA LYS A 256 8.00 8.11 34.31
C LYS A 256 9.38 7.65 33.80
N LEU A 257 9.84 8.21 32.68
CA LEU A 257 11.16 7.90 32.13
C LEU A 257 12.27 8.28 33.11
N CYS A 258 12.27 9.52 33.66
CA CYS A 258 13.28 9.96 34.62
C CYS A 258 13.33 9.04 35.84
N SER A 259 12.17 8.65 36.36
CA SER A 259 12.09 7.72 37.48
C SER A 259 12.60 6.31 37.11
N ALA A 260 12.25 5.81 35.91
CA ALA A 260 12.66 4.47 35.47
C ALA A 260 14.16 4.36 35.24
N ILE A 261 14.81 5.42 34.75
CA ILE A 261 16.26 5.45 34.53
C ILE A 261 17.04 5.87 35.79
N GLY A 262 16.36 6.08 36.95
CA GLY A 262 16.99 6.45 38.19
C GLY A 262 17.58 7.86 38.22
N LYS A 263 17.01 8.78 37.43
CA LYS A 263 17.49 10.16 37.29
C LYS A 263 16.36 11.19 37.46
N PRO A 264 15.69 11.22 38.66
CA PRO A 264 14.61 12.18 38.93
C PRO A 264 15.06 13.65 38.89
N GLU A 265 16.35 13.94 39.10
CA GLU A 265 16.94 15.27 39.00
C GLU A 265 16.78 15.91 37.62
N LEU A 266 16.59 15.13 36.57
CA LEU A 266 16.35 15.67 35.21
C LEU A 266 15.01 16.43 35.08
N LEU A 267 14.10 16.27 36.06
CA LEU A 267 12.86 17.02 36.10
C LEU A 267 13.05 18.48 36.48
N GLU A 268 14.17 18.79 37.15
CA GLU A 268 14.54 20.14 37.59
C GLU A 268 15.70 20.73 36.80
N ASP A 269 16.25 20.00 35.82
CA ASP A 269 17.33 20.46 34.95
C ASP A 269 16.79 21.41 33.88
N ASP A 270 17.29 22.64 33.86
CA ASP A 270 16.87 23.71 32.91
C ASP A 270 16.89 23.26 31.45
N ARG A 271 17.81 22.35 31.08
CA ARG A 271 17.90 21.81 29.73
C ARG A 271 16.68 20.96 29.35
N PHE A 272 15.91 20.45 30.32
CA PHE A 272 14.89 19.41 30.08
C PHE A 272 13.50 19.75 30.63
N LEU A 273 13.29 20.98 31.13
CA LEU A 273 12.03 21.42 31.76
C LEU A 273 10.82 21.36 30.83
N SER A 274 11.00 21.61 29.55
CA SER A 274 9.94 21.62 28.56
C SER A 274 10.21 20.68 27.37
N ILE A 275 9.17 20.33 26.60
CA ILE A 275 9.32 19.54 25.37
C ILE A 275 10.32 20.21 24.43
N GLY A 276 10.19 21.55 24.25
CA GLY A 276 11.06 22.33 23.37
C GLY A 276 12.49 22.38 23.86
N SER A 277 12.72 22.59 25.19
CA SER A 277 14.08 22.61 25.75
C SER A 277 14.74 21.22 25.62
N ARG A 278 14.01 20.13 25.82
CA ARG A 278 14.52 18.77 25.59
C ARG A 278 14.89 18.54 24.11
N ALA A 279 14.08 19.01 23.17
CA ALA A 279 14.40 18.90 21.75
C ALA A 279 15.63 19.75 21.38
N ALA A 280 15.76 20.94 21.92
CA ALA A 280 16.93 21.80 21.70
C ALA A 280 18.22 21.20 22.28
N ASN A 281 18.13 20.47 23.40
CA ASN A 281 19.25 19.80 24.06
C ASN A 281 19.29 18.29 23.80
N ILE A 282 18.87 17.86 22.60
CA ILE A 282 18.71 16.44 22.27
C ILE A 282 20.03 15.65 22.38
N LYS A 283 21.18 16.26 22.11
CA LYS A 283 22.49 15.60 22.21
C LYS A 283 22.85 15.24 23.65
N ASP A 284 22.53 16.11 24.60
CA ASP A 284 22.78 15.86 26.04
C ASP A 284 21.84 14.76 26.53
N LEU A 285 20.57 14.81 26.12
CA LEU A 285 19.59 13.80 26.44
C LEU A 285 19.97 12.43 25.84
N GLU A 286 20.43 12.43 24.59
CA GLU A 286 20.93 11.21 23.91
C GLU A 286 22.09 10.58 24.68
N ALA A 287 23.06 11.39 25.12
CA ALA A 287 24.20 10.90 25.90
C ALA A 287 23.77 10.28 27.25
N ILE A 288 22.80 10.89 27.94
CA ILE A 288 22.26 10.36 29.20
C ILE A 288 21.58 9.00 28.98
N LEU A 289 20.70 8.93 27.97
CA LEU A 289 19.98 7.70 27.65
C LEU A 289 20.90 6.62 27.11
N GLN A 290 21.89 6.97 26.28
CA GLN A 290 22.91 6.04 25.81
C GLN A 290 23.69 5.43 26.98
N GLY A 291 24.18 6.25 27.91
CA GLY A 291 24.90 5.76 29.11
C GLY A 291 24.05 4.80 29.94
N TRP A 292 22.75 5.10 30.12
CA TRP A 292 21.83 4.20 30.82
C TRP A 292 21.60 2.90 30.05
N LEU A 293 21.33 2.96 28.74
CA LEU A 293 21.14 1.77 27.91
C LEU A 293 22.39 0.88 27.87
N SER A 294 23.58 1.48 27.87
CA SER A 294 24.85 0.74 27.82
C SER A 294 25.19 0.03 29.13
N SER A 295 24.51 0.34 30.24
CA SER A 295 24.69 -0.33 31.51
C SER A 295 24.09 -1.75 31.59
N PHE A 296 23.28 -2.12 30.61
CA PHE A 296 22.63 -3.44 30.52
C PHE A 296 23.42 -4.41 29.63
N ASP A 297 23.28 -5.68 29.87
CA ASP A 297 23.87 -6.71 29.02
C ASP A 297 23.08 -6.86 27.73
N THR A 298 21.75 -6.72 27.76
CA THR A 298 20.86 -6.78 26.63
C THR A 298 19.92 -5.57 26.60
N ILE A 299 19.48 -5.17 25.42
CA ILE A 299 18.52 -4.06 25.28
C ILE A 299 17.13 -4.44 25.83
N GLU A 300 16.81 -5.73 25.83
CA GLU A 300 15.56 -6.29 26.34
C GLU A 300 15.40 -6.03 27.86
N GLU A 301 16.51 -6.04 28.62
CA GLU A 301 16.49 -5.70 30.07
C GLU A 301 16.07 -4.24 30.28
N ALA A 302 16.62 -3.32 29.50
CA ALA A 302 16.25 -1.90 29.53
C ALA A 302 14.79 -1.69 29.14
N ILE A 303 14.33 -2.36 28.07
CA ILE A 303 12.94 -2.30 27.60
C ILE A 303 11.99 -2.80 28.68
N ALA A 304 12.30 -3.91 29.36
CA ALA A 304 11.46 -4.46 30.43
C ALA A 304 11.27 -3.46 31.60
N ILE A 305 12.28 -2.67 31.92
CA ILE A 305 12.20 -1.61 32.95
C ILE A 305 11.28 -0.49 32.48
N LEU A 306 11.43 -0.03 31.23
CA LEU A 306 10.62 1.02 30.65
C LEU A 306 9.15 0.60 30.51
N ASP A 307 8.90 -0.62 30.06
CA ASP A 307 7.55 -1.20 29.93
C ASP A 307 6.86 -1.28 31.29
N LYS A 308 7.57 -1.76 32.33
CA LYS A 308 7.05 -1.81 33.70
C LYS A 308 6.70 -0.44 34.25
N ALA A 309 7.44 0.60 33.87
CA ALA A 309 7.16 1.98 34.24
C ALA A 309 6.03 2.61 33.38
N GLY A 310 5.56 1.92 32.36
CA GLY A 310 4.57 2.41 31.40
C GLY A 310 5.11 3.53 30.51
N VAL A 311 6.39 3.46 30.14
CA VAL A 311 7.03 4.32 29.14
C VAL A 311 6.92 3.66 27.78
N ALA A 312 6.42 4.38 26.80
CA ALA A 312 6.28 3.85 25.43
C ALA A 312 7.68 3.65 24.80
N CYS A 313 8.04 2.40 24.59
CA CYS A 313 9.32 2.01 23.98
C CYS A 313 9.21 0.71 23.21
N CYS A 314 10.15 0.45 22.31
CA CYS A 314 10.28 -0.85 21.65
C CYS A 314 11.68 -1.01 21.02
N LYS A 315 12.10 -2.26 20.83
CA LYS A 315 13.27 -2.59 19.99
C LYS A 315 12.94 -2.32 18.51
N ILE A 316 13.91 -1.86 17.74
CA ILE A 316 13.80 -1.82 16.27
C ILE A 316 14.05 -3.24 15.77
N ARG A 317 13.02 -3.82 15.14
CA ARG A 317 13.06 -5.19 14.63
C ARG A 317 13.30 -5.23 13.13
N SER A 318 14.01 -6.22 12.67
CA SER A 318 14.12 -6.56 11.27
C SER A 318 12.81 -7.16 10.72
N VAL A 319 12.62 -7.11 9.41
CA VAL A 319 11.48 -7.77 8.73
C VAL A 319 11.46 -9.28 9.03
N ASN A 320 12.65 -9.90 9.13
CA ASN A 320 12.76 -11.32 9.44
C ASN A 320 12.28 -11.64 10.87
N GLU A 321 12.65 -10.83 11.87
CA GLU A 321 12.16 -11.00 13.26
C GLU A 321 10.63 -10.83 13.32
N VAL A 322 10.07 -9.85 12.61
CA VAL A 322 8.62 -9.66 12.56
C VAL A 322 7.91 -10.83 11.87
N ALA A 323 8.49 -11.37 10.81
CA ALA A 323 7.90 -12.50 10.07
C ALA A 323 7.83 -13.80 10.90
N HIS A 324 8.68 -13.93 11.92
CA HIS A 324 8.75 -15.11 12.80
C HIS A 324 8.18 -14.86 14.21
N ASP A 325 7.63 -13.67 14.48
CA ASP A 325 7.03 -13.34 15.77
C ASP A 325 5.64 -13.98 15.90
N PRO A 326 5.44 -14.89 16.89
CA PRO A 326 4.12 -15.51 17.11
C PRO A 326 2.99 -14.51 17.34
N ALA A 327 3.27 -13.37 18.00
CA ALA A 327 2.26 -12.34 18.26
C ALA A 327 1.71 -11.71 16.97
N MET A 328 2.49 -11.64 15.90
CA MET A 328 2.03 -11.15 14.60
C MET A 328 1.10 -12.14 13.91
N TRP A 329 1.35 -13.44 14.11
CA TRP A 329 0.48 -14.50 13.63
C TRP A 329 -0.83 -14.57 14.42
N ASP A 330 -0.78 -14.54 15.75
CA ASP A 330 -1.97 -14.54 16.62
C ASP A 330 -2.90 -13.38 16.33
N ARG A 331 -2.35 -12.20 16.05
CA ARG A 331 -3.15 -11.03 15.67
C ARG A 331 -3.69 -11.10 14.23
N GLY A 332 -3.20 -12.00 13.40
CA GLY A 332 -3.52 -12.08 11.98
C GLY A 332 -2.86 -11.01 11.13
N CYS A 333 -1.80 -10.35 11.61
CA CYS A 333 -0.96 -9.46 10.76
C CYS A 333 -0.20 -10.25 9.70
N LEU A 334 0.06 -11.52 9.97
CA LEU A 334 0.59 -12.52 9.06
C LEU A 334 -0.41 -13.66 8.94
N THR A 335 -0.47 -14.26 7.77
CA THR A 335 -1.37 -15.37 7.46
C THR A 335 -0.76 -16.29 6.42
N GLU A 336 -1.43 -17.38 6.16
CA GLU A 336 -1.08 -18.33 5.11
C GLU A 336 -2.28 -18.46 4.17
N ILE A 337 -2.05 -18.34 2.87
CA ILE A 337 -3.09 -18.50 1.85
C ILE A 337 -2.63 -19.48 0.77
N GLU A 338 -3.61 -20.05 0.06
CA GLU A 338 -3.36 -20.96 -1.03
C GLU A 338 -2.61 -20.29 -2.19
N LEU A 339 -1.87 -21.09 -2.93
CA LEU A 339 -1.21 -20.73 -4.18
C LEU A 339 -2.05 -21.21 -5.39
N PRO A 340 -1.91 -20.54 -6.55
CA PRO A 340 -2.51 -21.01 -7.80
C PRO A 340 -2.10 -22.45 -8.18
N PRO A 341 -2.93 -23.17 -8.98
CA PRO A 341 -2.66 -24.56 -9.38
C PRO A 341 -1.36 -24.77 -10.16
N SER A 342 -0.80 -23.71 -10.76
CA SER A 342 0.47 -23.76 -11.47
C SER A 342 1.68 -24.02 -10.56
N TYR A 343 1.56 -23.80 -9.25
CA TYR A 343 2.57 -24.21 -8.26
C TYR A 343 2.48 -25.71 -8.02
N LYS A 344 3.61 -26.43 -8.15
CA LYS A 344 3.63 -27.89 -8.10
C LYS A 344 4.15 -28.45 -6.78
N GLU A 345 5.11 -27.77 -6.16
CA GLU A 345 5.77 -28.21 -4.93
C GLU A 345 5.12 -27.62 -3.68
N HIS A 346 4.56 -26.40 -3.77
CA HIS A 346 3.94 -25.69 -2.66
C HIS A 346 2.45 -25.51 -2.90
N ARG A 347 1.66 -25.64 -1.83
CA ARG A 347 0.20 -25.43 -1.86
C ARG A 347 -0.22 -24.10 -1.27
N THR A 348 0.58 -23.60 -0.35
CA THR A 348 0.32 -22.37 0.39
C THR A 348 1.58 -21.52 0.47
N TYR A 349 1.43 -20.26 0.84
CA TYR A 349 2.56 -19.39 1.19
C TYR A 349 2.17 -18.45 2.32
N LYS A 350 3.18 -18.11 3.13
CA LYS A 350 3.06 -17.16 4.22
C LYS A 350 3.12 -15.72 3.67
N CYS A 351 2.17 -14.89 4.09
CA CYS A 351 2.07 -13.52 3.60
C CYS A 351 1.51 -12.57 4.66
N ARG A 352 1.44 -11.31 4.31
CA ARG A 352 0.74 -10.28 5.10
C ARG A 352 -0.73 -10.62 5.19
N GLY A 353 -1.31 -10.50 6.37
CA GLY A 353 -2.74 -10.65 6.61
C GLY A 353 -3.56 -9.44 6.12
N PRO A 354 -4.86 -9.45 6.39
CA PRO A 354 -5.74 -8.35 6.03
C PRO A 354 -5.40 -7.08 6.80
N TRP A 355 -5.53 -5.93 6.15
CA TRP A 355 -5.19 -4.62 6.75
C TRP A 355 -6.20 -4.13 7.77
N ILE A 356 -7.43 -4.62 7.66
CA ILE A 356 -8.56 -4.25 8.53
C ILE A 356 -9.20 -5.53 9.06
N GLN A 357 -9.53 -5.53 10.35
CA GLN A 357 -10.27 -6.60 10.99
C GLN A 357 -11.68 -6.10 11.31
N TYR A 358 -12.69 -6.73 10.71
CA TYR A 358 -14.10 -6.41 10.94
C TYR A 358 -14.75 -7.42 11.89
N SER A 359 -15.47 -6.96 12.89
CA SER A 359 -16.12 -7.82 13.90
C SER A 359 -17.31 -8.61 13.34
N LYS A 360 -17.97 -8.13 12.28
CA LYS A 360 -19.18 -8.74 11.69
C LYS A 360 -18.98 -9.32 10.29
N THR A 361 -18.03 -8.79 9.56
CA THR A 361 -17.76 -9.16 8.16
C THR A 361 -16.25 -9.41 7.99
N PRO A 362 -15.72 -10.48 8.59
CA PRO A 362 -14.29 -10.75 8.53
C PRO A 362 -13.80 -10.87 7.09
N VAL A 363 -12.60 -10.35 6.85
CA VAL A 363 -11.93 -10.43 5.56
C VAL A 363 -11.59 -11.89 5.24
N GLU A 364 -11.88 -12.33 4.03
CA GLU A 364 -11.52 -13.65 3.54
C GLU A 364 -10.54 -13.52 2.36
N MET A 365 -9.27 -13.71 2.65
CA MET A 365 -8.22 -13.67 1.63
C MET A 365 -8.21 -14.99 0.85
N LYS A 366 -8.47 -14.92 -0.46
CA LYS A 366 -8.41 -16.06 -1.37
C LYS A 366 -7.09 -16.03 -2.15
N ARG A 367 -6.72 -17.15 -2.78
CA ARG A 367 -5.57 -17.18 -3.69
C ARG A 367 -5.75 -16.26 -4.90
N ALA A 368 -4.65 -15.89 -5.53
CA ALA A 368 -4.68 -15.31 -6.88
C ALA A 368 -5.01 -16.39 -7.93
N ALA A 369 -5.34 -15.95 -9.13
CA ALA A 369 -5.52 -16.82 -10.28
C ALA A 369 -4.22 -16.94 -11.10
N ASP A 370 -4.03 -18.07 -11.76
CA ASP A 370 -3.07 -18.18 -12.86
C ASP A 370 -3.50 -17.28 -14.03
N LEU A 371 -2.57 -16.94 -14.91
CA LEU A 371 -2.90 -16.13 -16.08
C LEU A 371 -3.93 -16.84 -16.95
N GLY A 372 -5.04 -16.16 -17.27
CA GLY A 372 -6.12 -16.68 -18.08
C GLY A 372 -6.94 -17.79 -17.41
N GLU A 373 -6.72 -18.11 -16.12
CA GLU A 373 -7.42 -19.21 -15.44
C GLU A 373 -8.94 -19.15 -15.58
N ASN A 374 -9.48 -17.96 -15.71
CA ASN A 374 -10.93 -17.75 -15.78
C ASN A 374 -11.44 -17.41 -17.20
N ASN A 375 -10.63 -17.61 -18.25
CA ASN A 375 -11.02 -17.28 -19.62
C ASN A 375 -12.36 -17.94 -20.01
N TYR A 376 -12.48 -19.27 -19.89
CA TYR A 376 -13.74 -19.94 -20.23
C TYR A 376 -14.90 -19.51 -19.33
N GLU A 377 -14.70 -19.50 -18.01
CA GLU A 377 -15.74 -19.12 -17.06
C GLU A 377 -16.33 -17.75 -17.33
N VAL A 378 -15.48 -16.77 -17.69
CA VAL A 378 -15.90 -15.38 -17.87
C VAL A 378 -16.31 -15.11 -19.30
N LEU A 379 -15.51 -15.49 -20.31
CA LEU A 379 -15.75 -15.10 -21.70
C LEU A 379 -16.95 -15.77 -22.30
N GLU A 380 -17.29 -17.02 -21.89
CA GLU A 380 -18.52 -17.69 -22.32
C GLU A 380 -19.79 -16.90 -21.91
N LYS A 381 -19.79 -16.27 -20.73
CA LYS A 381 -20.90 -15.41 -20.28
C LYS A 381 -21.13 -14.20 -21.19
N TYR A 382 -20.06 -13.75 -21.86
CA TYR A 382 -20.10 -12.60 -22.77
C TYR A 382 -20.13 -13.01 -24.25
N GLY A 383 -20.39 -14.29 -24.55
CA GLY A 383 -20.76 -14.76 -25.89
C GLY A 383 -19.62 -15.37 -26.71
N TRP A 384 -18.42 -15.57 -26.16
CA TRP A 384 -17.41 -16.35 -26.85
C TRP A 384 -17.59 -17.85 -26.57
N SER A 385 -17.50 -18.68 -27.63
CA SER A 385 -17.42 -20.14 -27.43
C SER A 385 -16.00 -20.55 -27.01
N LYS A 386 -15.86 -21.77 -26.52
CA LYS A 386 -14.52 -22.33 -26.14
C LYS A 386 -13.58 -22.34 -27.32
N GLU A 387 -14.07 -22.74 -28.49
CA GLU A 387 -13.29 -22.75 -29.72
C GLU A 387 -12.77 -21.35 -30.09
N LYS A 388 -13.63 -20.31 -29.89
CA LYS A 388 -13.22 -18.93 -30.12
C LYS A 388 -12.16 -18.45 -29.14
N ILE A 389 -12.27 -18.83 -27.88
CA ILE A 389 -11.28 -18.52 -26.83
C ILE A 389 -9.94 -19.14 -27.20
N ASP A 390 -9.92 -20.45 -27.54
CA ASP A 390 -8.71 -21.17 -27.94
C ASP A 390 -8.05 -20.55 -29.18
N GLU A 391 -8.86 -20.17 -30.18
CA GLU A 391 -8.40 -19.47 -31.40
C GLU A 391 -7.68 -18.16 -31.04
N LYS A 392 -8.29 -17.35 -30.19
CA LYS A 392 -7.74 -16.03 -29.80
C LYS A 392 -6.47 -16.16 -28.95
N GLU A 393 -6.43 -17.08 -28.00
CA GLU A 393 -5.24 -17.38 -27.23
C GLU A 393 -4.06 -17.81 -28.12
N ALA A 394 -4.32 -18.67 -29.12
CA ALA A 394 -3.32 -19.10 -30.08
C ALA A 394 -2.84 -17.94 -30.97
N GLU A 395 -3.77 -17.10 -31.47
CA GLU A 395 -3.47 -15.91 -32.27
C GLU A 395 -2.55 -14.97 -31.49
N TRP A 396 -2.94 -14.56 -30.28
CA TRP A 396 -2.16 -13.62 -29.44
C TRP A 396 -0.81 -14.20 -29.05
N SER A 397 -0.73 -15.49 -28.72
CA SER A 397 0.53 -16.18 -28.42
C SER A 397 1.49 -16.16 -29.61
N SER A 398 0.97 -16.31 -30.84
CA SER A 398 1.79 -16.26 -32.05
C SER A 398 2.31 -14.83 -32.34
N MET A 399 1.50 -13.81 -32.11
CA MET A 399 1.88 -12.40 -32.24
C MET A 399 2.98 -12.01 -31.27
N PHE A 400 2.88 -12.47 -30.00
CA PHE A 400 3.85 -12.15 -28.96
C PHE A 400 5.23 -12.75 -29.22
N ARG A 401 5.29 -13.95 -29.80
CA ARG A 401 6.57 -14.62 -30.17
C ARG A 401 7.32 -13.95 -31.34
N LYS A 402 6.63 -13.07 -32.09
CA LYS A 402 7.21 -12.35 -33.24
C LYS A 402 7.73 -10.94 -32.88
N GLN A 403 7.49 -10.47 -31.66
CA GLN A 403 8.02 -9.21 -31.09
C GLN A 403 9.25 -9.49 -30.23
#